data_6169699d698753eb2df5eb0a7b558648
#
_entry.id   6169699d698753eb2df5eb0a7b558648
#
_cell.length_a   1.000
_cell.length_b   1.000
_cell.length_c   1.000
_cell.angle_alpha   90.00
_cell.angle_beta   90.00
_cell.angle_gamma   90.00
#
_symmetry.space_group_name_H-M   'P 1'
#
loop_
_entity.id
_entity.type
_entity.pdbx_description
1 polymer ?
#
loop_
_entity_poly.entity_id
_entity_poly.type
_entity_poly.pdbx_seq_one_letter_code
_entity_poly.pdbx_strand_id
1 'polypeptide(L)'
;MAALKKGQNASATSKPWRSLALILIAIVALTGGMFASGHTTPRLGIDLAGGTSITLAAVPEAGQESAINKTNMDTAVSIMERRVNGLGVSEAEVQTQGDRNIIVNIPKGTNSEQAREQVGTTAKLYFRPVIATELAGGGAAPEPSATGAPSGDPSSGKATDDASEEATDGSAASATPSSSATAQGRAVTDALKADESPSATDEASPSPSATGGASEDADSKLQAEYAKLDCTKESVRATAGDGAKATDSTVACGQNSEGQWQKYILGPAAVDGTDVDEADAVLNTQSGAGWTVTMQFTGEGSKKFADITGQLAQKPSPQNQFAIVLDGEVVSDPYVRQALTGGNAEISGNFTQQSAQELANMLSYGALPLTFREDSVTTVTAALGGEQLEAGLIAGAIGVALVVLYLLIYYRGLSFIAVASLLVSAALTYVIMSLLGPTIGFALNLPAVCGAIVAIGITADSFIVYFERVRDEIREGRSLRPSVERAWPRARRTILVSDFVSFLAAAVLFVVTVGKVQGFAFTLGLTTLLDVVVVFLFTKPLLTLMARRPFFASGHKWSGLDPKALGAKPPLRRTRRPSAPALTKEA
;
A
#
# COMPACT_ATOMS: atom_id res chain seq x y z
N MET A 1 -12.03 68.32 -14.34
CA MET A 1 -11.47 66.92 -14.26
C MET A 1 -11.06 66.64 -12.84
N ALA A 2 -11.90 65.95 -12.11
CA ALA A 2 -11.66 65.58 -10.68
C ALA A 2 -10.79 64.35 -10.58
N ALA A 3 -9.60 64.53 -10.01
CA ALA A 3 -8.67 63.43 -9.74
C ALA A 3 -9.21 62.57 -8.58
N LEU A 4 -9.58 61.34 -8.89
CA LEU A 4 -9.93 60.31 -7.93
C LEU A 4 -8.75 60.02 -6.98
N LYS A 5 -8.86 60.44 -5.71
CA LYS A 5 -8.00 60.01 -4.61
C LYS A 5 -8.11 58.46 -4.46
N LYS A 6 -7.09 57.76 -4.93
CA LYS A 6 -6.89 56.35 -4.67
C LYS A 6 -6.70 56.16 -3.16
N GLY A 7 -7.74 55.67 -2.50
CA GLY A 7 -7.70 55.37 -1.07
C GLY A 7 -6.56 54.38 -0.79
N GLN A 8 -5.64 54.75 0.09
CA GLN A 8 -4.68 53.87 0.71
C GLN A 8 -5.46 52.85 1.55
N ASN A 9 -5.57 51.62 1.04
CA ASN A 9 -6.05 50.51 1.84
C ASN A 9 -5.20 50.45 3.10
N ALA A 10 -5.77 50.78 4.23
CA ALA A 10 -5.21 50.53 5.54
C ALA A 10 -4.89 49.07 5.60
N SER A 11 -3.60 48.71 5.62
CA SER A 11 -3.14 47.37 5.84
C SER A 11 -3.78 46.85 7.12
N ALA A 12 -4.64 45.86 6.99
CA ALA A 12 -5.21 45.15 8.13
C ALA A 12 -4.07 44.72 9.03
N THR A 13 -4.02 45.27 10.24
CA THR A 13 -3.01 44.91 11.26
C THR A 13 -3.17 43.42 11.55
N SER A 14 -2.39 42.61 10.85
CA SER A 14 -2.36 41.18 11.09
C SER A 14 -1.98 40.96 12.57
N LYS A 15 -2.87 40.35 13.33
CA LYS A 15 -2.62 40.03 14.73
C LYS A 15 -1.60 38.85 14.73
N PRO A 16 -0.31 39.08 15.00
CA PRO A 16 0.75 38.06 14.86
C PRO A 16 0.51 36.84 15.76
N TRP A 17 -0.25 37.02 16.83
CA TRP A 17 -0.64 35.95 17.73
C TRP A 17 -1.53 34.87 17.08
N ARG A 18 -2.40 35.28 16.13
CA ARG A 18 -3.30 34.33 15.46
C ARG A 18 -2.56 33.34 14.56
N SER A 19 -1.54 33.78 13.83
CA SER A 19 -0.72 32.88 12.99
C SER A 19 0.15 31.96 13.82
N LEU A 20 0.73 32.44 14.93
CA LEU A 20 1.46 31.60 15.88
C LEU A 20 0.55 30.57 16.55
N ALA A 21 -0.68 30.95 16.93
CA ALA A 21 -1.65 30.01 17.48
C ALA A 21 -2.06 28.96 16.45
N LEU A 22 -2.26 29.33 15.18
CA LEU A 22 -2.63 28.43 14.10
C LEU A 22 -1.54 27.37 13.87
N ILE A 23 -0.28 27.76 13.73
CA ILE A 23 0.81 26.77 13.52
C ILE A 23 0.99 25.87 14.74
N LEU A 24 0.83 26.39 15.96
CA LEU A 24 0.93 25.62 17.19
C LEU A 24 -0.21 24.59 17.28
N ILE A 25 -1.44 25.00 16.95
CA ILE A 25 -2.59 24.09 16.87
C ILE A 25 -2.36 23.02 15.80
N ALA A 26 -1.81 23.41 14.63
CA ALA A 26 -1.49 22.44 13.58
C ALA A 26 -0.44 21.42 14.05
N ILE A 27 0.62 21.85 14.71
CA ILE A 27 1.64 20.96 15.27
C ILE A 27 1.02 20.00 16.30
N VAL A 28 0.21 20.53 17.24
CA VAL A 28 -0.45 19.71 18.26
C VAL A 28 -1.42 18.71 17.63
N ALA A 29 -2.19 19.14 16.63
CA ALA A 29 -3.14 18.26 15.92
C ALA A 29 -2.41 17.14 15.16
N LEU A 30 -1.36 17.48 14.41
CA LEU A 30 -0.55 16.49 13.68
C LEU A 30 0.17 15.53 14.64
N THR A 31 0.77 16.05 15.72
CA THR A 31 1.42 15.22 16.75
C THR A 31 0.39 14.33 17.45
N GLY A 32 -0.78 14.87 17.78
CA GLY A 32 -1.90 14.09 18.33
C GLY A 32 -2.36 12.99 17.36
N GLY A 33 -2.45 13.29 16.07
CA GLY A 33 -2.74 12.30 15.01
C GLY A 33 -1.67 11.20 14.94
N MET A 34 -0.39 11.56 15.03
CA MET A 34 0.74 10.62 15.07
C MET A 34 0.64 9.64 16.26
N PHE A 35 0.34 10.15 17.47
CA PHE A 35 0.17 9.30 18.65
C PHE A 35 -1.12 8.45 18.56
N ALA A 36 -2.21 9.02 18.05
CA ALA A 36 -3.47 8.31 17.89
C ALA A 36 -3.39 7.16 16.85
N SER A 37 -2.57 7.33 15.80
CA SER A 37 -2.31 6.28 14.80
C SER A 37 -1.34 5.20 15.29
N GLY A 38 -0.67 5.37 16.43
CA GLY A 38 0.35 4.45 16.95
C GLY A 38 1.70 4.48 16.21
N HIS A 39 1.83 5.28 15.14
CA HIS A 39 3.02 5.35 14.31
C HIS A 39 3.89 6.54 14.72
N THR A 40 4.67 6.37 15.79
CA THR A 40 5.52 7.42 16.35
C THR A 40 6.85 7.61 15.64
N THR A 41 7.28 6.65 14.83
CA THR A 41 8.54 6.69 14.07
C THR A 41 8.27 6.64 12.57
N PRO A 42 9.02 7.36 11.73
CA PRO A 42 8.95 7.22 10.29
C PRO A 42 9.30 5.79 9.87
N ARG A 43 8.56 5.24 8.90
CA ARG A 43 8.90 3.95 8.30
C ARG A 43 10.24 4.06 7.59
N LEU A 44 11.14 3.14 7.86
CA LEU A 44 12.47 3.10 7.23
C LEU A 44 12.44 2.24 5.98
N GLY A 45 13.09 2.70 4.94
CA GLY A 45 13.32 1.90 3.72
C GLY A 45 14.35 0.80 3.99
N ILE A 46 14.37 -0.20 3.10
CA ILE A 46 15.25 -1.38 3.24
C ILE A 46 16.74 -1.05 3.27
N ASP A 47 17.16 0.07 2.69
CA ASP A 47 18.54 0.56 2.73
C ASP A 47 18.97 1.05 4.13
N LEU A 48 18.01 1.40 4.99
CA LEU A 48 18.24 1.78 6.40
C LEU A 48 17.86 0.68 7.39
N ALA A 49 16.76 -0.05 7.13
CA ALA A 49 16.29 -1.16 7.97
C ALA A 49 17.02 -2.47 7.67
N GLY A 50 17.58 -2.61 6.47
CA GLY A 50 18.11 -3.85 5.92
C GLY A 50 17.04 -4.68 5.23
N GLY A 51 17.43 -5.41 4.19
CA GLY A 51 16.54 -6.25 3.39
C GLY A 51 17.02 -6.41 1.95
N THR A 52 16.17 -6.99 1.10
CA THR A 52 16.44 -7.19 -0.33
C THR A 52 15.43 -6.41 -1.15
N SER A 53 15.90 -5.60 -2.07
CA SER A 53 15.10 -4.92 -3.10
C SER A 53 15.32 -5.59 -4.44
N ILE A 54 14.26 -6.03 -5.06
CA ILE A 54 14.26 -6.66 -6.38
C ILE A 54 13.54 -5.70 -7.31
N THR A 55 14.20 -5.28 -8.37
CA THR A 55 13.57 -4.51 -9.44
C THR A 55 13.30 -5.45 -10.61
N LEU A 56 12.05 -5.54 -11.01
CA LEU A 56 11.57 -6.36 -12.10
C LEU A 56 11.15 -5.46 -13.26
N ALA A 57 11.66 -5.71 -14.44
CA ALA A 57 11.25 -5.02 -15.66
C ALA A 57 10.23 -5.88 -16.41
N ALA A 58 9.07 -5.31 -16.74
CA ALA A 58 8.08 -5.97 -17.58
C ALA A 58 8.58 -6.09 -19.02
N VAL A 59 8.56 -7.30 -19.55
CA VAL A 59 8.91 -7.63 -20.93
C VAL A 59 7.63 -8.13 -21.61
N PRO A 60 7.08 -7.42 -22.60
CA PRO A 60 5.90 -7.89 -23.31
C PRO A 60 6.27 -9.08 -24.19
N GLU A 61 5.35 -10.00 -24.40
CA GLU A 61 5.50 -11.02 -25.43
C GLU A 61 5.51 -10.38 -26.83
N ALA A 62 6.12 -11.05 -27.79
CA ALA A 62 6.28 -10.54 -29.14
C ALA A 62 4.92 -10.20 -29.77
N GLY A 63 4.68 -8.93 -30.06
CA GLY A 63 3.43 -8.42 -30.64
C GLY A 63 2.41 -7.88 -29.63
N GLN A 64 2.71 -7.90 -28.32
CA GLN A 64 1.80 -7.43 -27.27
C GLN A 64 2.37 -6.22 -26.48
N GLU A 65 2.95 -5.24 -27.18
CA GLU A 65 3.51 -4.05 -26.53
C GLU A 65 2.46 -3.22 -25.76
N SER A 66 1.19 -3.28 -26.16
CA SER A 66 0.06 -2.63 -25.46
C SER A 66 -0.31 -3.31 -24.14
N ALA A 67 0.22 -4.51 -23.87
CA ALA A 67 0.01 -5.22 -22.61
C ALA A 67 0.67 -4.50 -21.41
N ILE A 68 1.70 -3.67 -21.65
CA ILE A 68 2.26 -2.82 -20.60
C ILE A 68 1.37 -1.60 -20.43
N ASN A 69 0.39 -1.71 -19.54
CA ASN A 69 -0.51 -0.63 -19.16
C ASN A 69 -0.68 -0.62 -17.64
N LYS A 70 -1.22 0.47 -17.11
CA LYS A 70 -1.38 0.66 -15.66
C LYS A 70 -2.16 -0.47 -15.01
N THR A 71 -3.25 -0.93 -15.63
CA THR A 71 -4.12 -1.97 -15.08
C THR A 71 -3.37 -3.31 -14.95
N ASN A 72 -2.61 -3.71 -15.97
CA ASN A 72 -1.81 -4.93 -15.94
C ASN A 72 -0.68 -4.85 -14.93
N MET A 73 -0.04 -3.68 -14.81
CA MET A 73 1.00 -3.47 -13.81
C MET A 73 0.44 -3.50 -12.38
N ASP A 74 -0.72 -2.89 -12.14
CA ASP A 74 -1.40 -2.92 -10.83
C ASP A 74 -1.84 -4.36 -10.47
N THR A 75 -2.33 -5.14 -11.46
CA THR A 75 -2.66 -6.56 -11.28
C THR A 75 -1.40 -7.38 -10.94
N ALA A 76 -0.29 -7.14 -11.64
CA ALA A 76 0.98 -7.80 -11.36
C ALA A 76 1.48 -7.48 -9.94
N VAL A 77 1.36 -6.24 -9.50
CA VAL A 77 1.69 -5.84 -8.11
C VAL A 77 0.85 -6.64 -7.12
N SER A 78 -0.47 -6.72 -7.32
CA SER A 78 -1.37 -7.46 -6.42
C SER A 78 -1.05 -8.96 -6.36
N ILE A 79 -0.64 -9.57 -7.47
CA ILE A 79 -0.22 -10.98 -7.52
C ILE A 79 1.10 -11.17 -6.78
N MET A 80 2.10 -10.31 -7.04
CA MET A 80 3.41 -10.37 -6.39
C MET A 80 3.29 -10.12 -4.89
N GLU A 81 2.44 -9.19 -4.47
CA GLU A 81 2.17 -8.90 -3.06
C GLU A 81 1.58 -10.14 -2.35
N ARG A 82 0.60 -10.82 -2.96
CA ARG A 82 0.05 -12.08 -2.42
C ARG A 82 1.11 -13.19 -2.34
N ARG A 83 1.95 -13.34 -3.36
CA ARG A 83 3.03 -14.33 -3.36
C ARG A 83 4.03 -14.10 -2.21
N VAL A 84 4.45 -12.85 -2.03
CA VAL A 84 5.42 -12.49 -0.99
C VAL A 84 4.80 -12.60 0.40
N ASN A 85 3.55 -12.18 0.58
CA ASN A 85 2.80 -12.32 1.84
C ASN A 85 2.56 -13.80 2.18
N GLY A 86 2.27 -14.65 1.18
CA GLY A 86 2.10 -16.09 1.35
C GLY A 86 3.34 -16.82 1.88
N LEU A 87 4.52 -16.24 1.68
CA LEU A 87 5.76 -16.73 2.29
C LEU A 87 5.95 -16.31 3.75
N GLY A 88 4.96 -15.66 4.36
CA GLY A 88 5.04 -15.14 5.72
C GLY A 88 5.83 -13.83 5.83
N VAL A 89 6.04 -13.14 4.70
CA VAL A 89 6.71 -11.83 4.63
C VAL A 89 5.66 -10.73 4.70
N SER A 90 4.98 -10.60 5.82
CA SER A 90 3.86 -9.65 6.02
C SER A 90 4.25 -8.17 5.94
N GLU A 91 5.54 -7.83 5.84
CA GLU A 91 6.04 -6.46 5.75
C GLU A 91 6.69 -6.16 4.38
N ALA A 92 6.55 -7.05 3.41
CA ALA A 92 7.04 -6.78 2.06
C ALA A 92 6.21 -5.68 1.40
N GLU A 93 6.88 -4.85 0.62
CA GLU A 93 6.27 -3.76 -0.11
C GLU A 93 6.50 -3.98 -1.61
N VAL A 94 5.40 -4.07 -2.34
CA VAL A 94 5.42 -4.20 -3.80
C VAL A 94 4.80 -2.95 -4.40
N GLN A 95 5.51 -2.30 -5.31
CA GLN A 95 5.01 -1.08 -5.94
C GLN A 95 5.51 -0.94 -7.38
N THR A 96 4.70 -0.30 -8.21
CA THR A 96 5.11 0.06 -9.56
C THR A 96 6.14 1.18 -9.52
N GLN A 97 7.14 1.11 -10.40
CA GLN A 97 8.14 2.13 -10.58
C GLN A 97 8.17 2.59 -12.05
N GLY A 98 7.55 3.73 -12.30
CA GLY A 98 7.27 4.17 -13.66
C GLY A 98 6.24 3.27 -14.34
N ASP A 99 6.28 3.18 -15.67
CA ASP A 99 5.27 2.47 -16.45
C ASP A 99 5.61 0.99 -16.69
N ARG A 100 6.86 0.55 -16.42
CA ARG A 100 7.38 -0.76 -16.82
C ARG A 100 8.04 -1.58 -15.73
N ASN A 101 8.31 -0.99 -14.57
CA ASN A 101 9.06 -1.67 -13.53
C ASN A 101 8.18 -1.90 -12.29
N ILE A 102 8.45 -2.99 -11.61
CA ILE A 102 7.93 -3.30 -10.28
C ILE A 102 9.10 -3.45 -9.33
N ILE A 103 9.02 -2.79 -8.18
CA ILE A 103 9.99 -2.96 -7.10
C ILE A 103 9.33 -3.79 -6.01
N VAL A 104 10.01 -4.84 -5.61
CA VAL A 104 9.66 -5.69 -4.49
C VAL A 104 10.68 -5.49 -3.39
N ASN A 105 10.26 -4.93 -2.27
CA ASN A 105 11.08 -4.67 -1.10
C ASN A 105 10.77 -5.71 -0.03
N ILE A 106 11.73 -6.56 0.26
CA ILE A 106 11.63 -7.66 1.22
C ILE A 106 12.46 -7.31 2.45
N PRO A 107 11.85 -7.07 3.63
CA PRO A 107 12.58 -6.76 4.85
C PRO A 107 13.43 -7.94 5.32
N LYS A 108 14.44 -7.64 6.15
CA LYS A 108 15.33 -8.65 6.72
C LYS A 108 14.58 -9.62 7.64
N GLY A 109 14.97 -10.89 7.59
CA GLY A 109 14.44 -11.95 8.48
C GLY A 109 13.51 -12.93 7.79
N THR A 110 13.32 -12.79 6.48
CA THR A 110 12.51 -13.68 5.65
C THR A 110 13.38 -14.42 4.63
N ASN A 111 12.87 -15.52 4.08
CA ASN A 111 13.54 -16.28 3.02
C ASN A 111 13.55 -15.45 1.71
N SER A 112 14.46 -14.47 1.65
CA SER A 112 14.56 -13.54 0.51
C SER A 112 14.87 -14.23 -0.81
N GLU A 113 15.53 -15.40 -0.78
CA GLU A 113 15.86 -16.20 -1.95
C GLU A 113 14.61 -16.91 -2.50
N GLN A 114 13.79 -17.51 -1.63
CA GLN A 114 12.49 -18.08 -2.01
C GLN A 114 11.52 -17.01 -2.53
N ALA A 115 11.48 -15.86 -1.87
CA ALA A 115 10.65 -14.75 -2.32
C ALA A 115 11.08 -14.23 -3.70
N ARG A 116 12.39 -14.17 -3.96
CA ARG A 116 12.96 -13.82 -5.25
C ARG A 116 12.55 -14.79 -6.35
N GLU A 117 12.66 -16.09 -6.09
CA GLU A 117 12.32 -17.14 -7.04
C GLU A 117 10.83 -17.12 -7.40
N GLN A 118 9.95 -16.94 -6.40
CA GLN A 118 8.50 -16.86 -6.63
C GLN A 118 8.05 -15.55 -7.31
N VAL A 119 8.70 -14.44 -7.02
CA VAL A 119 8.37 -13.16 -7.65
C VAL A 119 8.80 -13.12 -9.12
N GLY A 120 9.86 -13.82 -9.49
CA GLY A 120 10.38 -13.89 -10.86
C GLY A 120 9.58 -14.80 -11.80
N THR A 121 8.68 -15.66 -11.28
CA THR A 121 7.88 -16.57 -12.11
C THR A 121 6.63 -15.88 -12.66
N THR A 122 6.27 -16.20 -13.91
CA THR A 122 5.03 -15.70 -14.53
C THR A 122 3.80 -16.33 -13.88
N ALA A 123 2.79 -15.52 -13.61
CA ALA A 123 1.50 -16.00 -13.14
C ALA A 123 0.84 -16.91 -14.18
N LYS A 124 0.37 -18.09 -13.79
CA LYS A 124 -0.28 -19.04 -14.67
C LYS A 124 -1.73 -19.26 -14.23
N LEU A 125 -2.65 -19.02 -15.16
CA LEU A 125 -4.07 -19.24 -14.96
C LEU A 125 -4.49 -20.55 -15.63
N TYR A 126 -5.15 -21.43 -14.88
CA TYR A 126 -5.67 -22.69 -15.39
C TYR A 126 -7.13 -22.92 -14.97
N PHE A 127 -7.91 -23.51 -15.88
CA PHE A 127 -9.23 -24.03 -15.57
C PHE A 127 -9.12 -25.55 -15.39
N ARG A 128 -9.35 -26.02 -14.18
CA ARG A 128 -9.16 -27.42 -13.80
C ARG A 128 -10.46 -28.03 -13.29
N PRO A 129 -10.85 -29.24 -13.69
CA PRO A 129 -12.00 -29.94 -13.11
C PRO A 129 -11.75 -30.24 -11.64
N VAL A 130 -12.76 -30.05 -10.81
CA VAL A 130 -12.71 -30.41 -9.40
C VAL A 130 -12.99 -31.90 -9.26
N ILE A 131 -12.11 -32.63 -8.58
CA ILE A 131 -12.26 -34.06 -8.28
C ILE A 131 -12.85 -34.22 -6.88
N ALA A 132 -12.30 -33.52 -5.89
CA ALA A 132 -12.77 -33.54 -4.52
C ALA A 132 -12.52 -32.20 -3.82
N THR A 133 -13.37 -31.87 -2.86
CA THR A 133 -13.19 -30.70 -1.98
C THR A 133 -13.51 -31.05 -0.53
N GLU A 134 -12.86 -30.39 0.42
CA GLU A 134 -13.11 -30.51 1.84
C GLU A 134 -12.78 -29.20 2.55
N LEU A 135 -13.57 -28.84 3.58
CA LEU A 135 -13.29 -27.65 4.39
C LEU A 135 -11.97 -27.79 5.15
N ALA A 136 -11.13 -26.79 5.09
CA ALA A 136 -9.90 -26.74 5.87
C ALA A 136 -10.26 -26.54 7.35
N GLY A 137 -9.80 -27.48 8.21
CA GLY A 137 -10.11 -27.44 9.65
C GLY A 137 -11.23 -28.38 10.11
N GLY A 138 -11.85 -29.14 9.20
CA GLY A 138 -12.69 -30.28 9.57
C GLY A 138 -11.82 -31.37 10.15
N GLY A 139 -11.94 -31.60 11.45
CA GLY A 139 -11.19 -32.64 12.15
C GLY A 139 -11.42 -34.02 11.53
N ALA A 140 -10.38 -34.85 11.56
CA ALA A 140 -10.40 -36.23 11.10
C ALA A 140 -11.70 -36.93 11.53
N ALA A 141 -12.37 -37.55 10.55
CA ALA A 141 -13.50 -38.43 10.82
C ALA A 141 -13.07 -39.48 11.85
N PRO A 142 -13.91 -39.78 12.85
CA PRO A 142 -13.55 -40.81 13.83
C PRO A 142 -13.41 -42.16 13.14
N GLU A 143 -12.30 -42.82 13.39
CA GLU A 143 -12.07 -44.19 12.97
C GLU A 143 -13.23 -45.08 13.42
N PRO A 144 -13.74 -46.02 12.60
CA PRO A 144 -14.79 -46.94 13.01
C PRO A 144 -14.24 -47.90 14.07
N SER A 145 -14.62 -47.70 15.32
CA SER A 145 -14.39 -48.63 16.40
C SER A 145 -15.04 -49.98 16.05
N ALA A 146 -14.21 -51.01 16.04
CA ALA A 146 -14.62 -52.40 15.84
C ALA A 146 -15.62 -52.81 16.93
N THR A 147 -16.82 -53.18 16.48
CA THR A 147 -17.90 -53.71 17.31
C THR A 147 -17.57 -55.13 17.78
N GLY A 148 -17.33 -55.32 19.06
CA GLY A 148 -17.44 -56.62 19.70
C GLY A 148 -18.88 -56.92 20.04
N ALA A 149 -19.31 -58.14 19.77
CA ALA A 149 -20.67 -58.69 19.93
C ALA A 149 -21.12 -58.82 21.39
N PRO A 150 -22.43 -59.01 21.63
CA PRO A 150 -23.06 -58.75 22.91
C PRO A 150 -23.17 -59.97 23.83
N SER A 151 -23.19 -59.76 25.15
CA SER A 151 -23.68 -60.73 26.12
C SER A 151 -24.27 -60.04 27.32
N GLY A 152 -25.59 -60.32 27.54
CA GLY A 152 -26.25 -60.72 28.77
C GLY A 152 -26.47 -59.71 29.91
N ASP A 153 -27.60 -59.18 29.99
CA ASP A 153 -28.72 -59.14 30.98
C ASP A 153 -28.42 -59.14 32.53
N PRO A 154 -29.41 -58.87 33.39
CA PRO A 154 -29.80 -57.57 33.91
C PRO A 154 -29.66 -57.47 35.45
N SER A 155 -29.77 -56.31 36.06
CA SER A 155 -30.48 -56.19 37.35
C SER A 155 -30.41 -54.80 38.01
N SER A 156 -31.60 -54.21 38.15
CA SER A 156 -32.18 -53.69 39.39
C SER A 156 -31.47 -52.56 40.16
N GLY A 157 -32.20 -51.45 40.33
CA GLY A 157 -32.25 -50.86 41.62
C GLY A 157 -32.21 -49.33 41.75
N LYS A 158 -33.42 -48.70 41.70
CA LYS A 158 -34.00 -47.84 42.74
C LYS A 158 -33.57 -46.37 42.81
N ALA A 159 -34.55 -45.58 42.43
CA ALA A 159 -35.14 -44.32 42.92
C ALA A 159 -34.51 -43.56 44.09
N THR A 160 -34.54 -42.28 43.98
CA THR A 160 -35.28 -41.28 44.80
C THR A 160 -35.05 -39.89 44.19
N ASP A 161 -36.10 -39.22 43.71
CA ASP A 161 -36.90 -38.12 44.21
C ASP A 161 -36.10 -36.92 44.73
N ASP A 162 -36.34 -35.75 44.18
CA ASP A 162 -37.20 -34.68 44.68
C ASP A 162 -37.22 -33.48 43.70
N ALA A 163 -38.35 -33.13 43.15
CA ALA A 163 -39.22 -31.98 43.17
C ALA A 163 -38.53 -30.60 43.24
N SER A 164 -38.90 -29.59 42.48
CA SER A 164 -40.18 -28.90 42.25
C SER A 164 -39.98 -27.81 41.20
N GLU A 165 -40.95 -27.69 40.31
CA GLU A 165 -41.88 -26.58 40.00
C GLU A 165 -41.26 -25.24 39.54
N GLU A 166 -41.73 -24.52 38.55
CA GLU A 166 -43.07 -24.21 37.96
C GLU A 166 -42.88 -23.63 36.55
N ALA A 167 -43.54 -24.08 35.57
CA ALA A 167 -44.69 -23.57 34.81
C ALA A 167 -44.55 -22.10 34.30
N THR A 168 -44.77 -21.81 33.07
CA THR A 168 -45.96 -21.67 32.25
C THR A 168 -45.56 -21.28 30.82
N ASP A 169 -46.04 -21.95 29.87
CA ASP A 169 -47.19 -21.76 28.97
C ASP A 169 -46.90 -21.01 27.66
N GLY A 170 -47.29 -21.65 26.56
CA GLY A 170 -47.76 -20.96 25.37
C GLY A 170 -47.30 -21.47 24.00
N SER A 171 -47.85 -22.60 23.61
CA SER A 171 -48.55 -22.90 22.32
C SER A 171 -47.82 -22.87 20.98
N ALA A 172 -47.70 -24.05 20.43
CA ALA A 172 -48.17 -24.59 19.13
C ALA A 172 -47.61 -23.96 17.85
N ALA A 173 -47.18 -24.65 16.83
CA ALA A 173 -47.41 -25.94 16.27
C ALA A 173 -46.47 -26.18 15.10
N SER A 174 -46.01 -27.39 14.95
CA SER A 174 -46.07 -28.24 13.77
C SER A 174 -45.29 -27.80 12.52
N ALA A 175 -44.36 -28.49 12.01
CA ALA A 175 -44.27 -29.86 11.56
C ALA A 175 -42.84 -30.12 10.99
N THR A 176 -42.31 -31.22 11.36
CA THR A 176 -41.20 -31.95 10.69
C THR A 176 -41.68 -32.50 9.34
N PRO A 177 -40.79 -32.81 8.40
CA PRO A 177 -39.93 -33.96 8.57
C PRO A 177 -38.50 -33.81 8.10
N SER A 178 -37.64 -34.29 8.87
CA SER A 178 -36.50 -35.13 8.71
C SER A 178 -36.34 -35.84 7.36
N SER A 179 -35.23 -35.66 6.72
CA SER A 179 -34.53 -36.75 6.07
C SER A 179 -33.03 -36.40 5.97
N SER A 180 -32.32 -36.88 6.90
CA SER A 180 -30.92 -37.22 6.86
C SER A 180 -30.56 -37.97 5.59
N ALA A 181 -29.50 -37.56 4.94
CA ALA A 181 -28.76 -38.42 4.04
C ALA A 181 -27.27 -38.19 4.29
N THR A 182 -26.78 -38.89 5.23
CA THR A 182 -25.40 -39.26 5.41
C THR A 182 -24.97 -40.16 4.27
N ALA A 183 -24.11 -39.68 3.38
CA ALA A 183 -23.24 -40.54 2.56
C ALA A 183 -22.14 -39.69 1.94
N GLN A 184 -21.13 -39.34 2.71
CA GLN A 184 -20.01 -38.52 2.26
C GLN A 184 -18.62 -39.16 2.41
N GLY A 185 -18.55 -40.43 2.66
CA GLY A 185 -17.27 -41.10 2.86
C GLY A 185 -16.81 -42.02 1.72
N ARG A 186 -17.55 -42.12 0.60
CA ARG A 186 -17.27 -43.16 -0.43
C ARG A 186 -16.93 -42.60 -1.82
N ALA A 187 -16.99 -41.32 -2.04
CA ALA A 187 -16.89 -40.77 -3.41
C ALA A 187 -15.45 -40.69 -3.96
N VAL A 188 -14.43 -40.69 -3.10
CA VAL A 188 -13.04 -40.46 -3.52
C VAL A 188 -12.38 -41.70 -4.17
N THR A 189 -12.81 -42.87 -3.76
CA THR A 189 -12.24 -44.15 -4.29
C THR A 189 -12.90 -44.64 -5.58
N ASP A 190 -14.17 -44.23 -5.84
CA ASP A 190 -14.88 -44.69 -7.04
C ASP A 190 -14.66 -43.80 -8.27
N ALA A 191 -14.33 -42.51 -8.06
CA ALA A 191 -14.06 -41.58 -9.16
C ALA A 191 -12.74 -41.87 -9.90
N LEU A 192 -11.79 -42.50 -9.23
CA LEU A 192 -10.50 -42.93 -9.81
C LEU A 192 -10.58 -44.32 -10.46
N LYS A 193 -11.72 -45.06 -10.33
CA LYS A 193 -11.91 -46.39 -10.88
C LYS A 193 -12.89 -46.47 -12.07
N ALA A 194 -13.43 -45.35 -12.56
CA ALA A 194 -14.53 -45.33 -13.50
C ALA A 194 -14.13 -45.28 -14.98
N ASP A 195 -12.90 -45.64 -15.38
CA ASP A 195 -12.48 -45.78 -16.77
C ASP A 195 -12.19 -47.24 -17.17
N GLU A 196 -13.14 -48.14 -16.90
CA GLU A 196 -13.22 -49.39 -17.62
C GLU A 196 -14.67 -49.68 -18.03
N SER A 197 -15.00 -49.36 -19.28
CA SER A 197 -16.21 -49.85 -19.93
C SER A 197 -15.88 -51.03 -20.81
N PRO A 198 -16.55 -52.18 -20.64
CA PRO A 198 -16.25 -53.36 -21.44
C PRO A 198 -17.04 -53.32 -22.77
N SER A 199 -16.32 -53.37 -23.86
CA SER A 199 -16.90 -53.88 -25.10
C SER A 199 -16.06 -55.08 -25.57
N ALA A 200 -16.74 -56.22 -25.53
CA ALA A 200 -16.22 -57.46 -26.06
C ALA A 200 -16.17 -57.41 -27.61
N THR A 201 -15.07 -57.83 -28.19
CA THR A 201 -15.04 -58.86 -29.25
C THR A 201 -13.57 -59.23 -29.55
N ASP A 202 -13.35 -60.57 -29.61
CA ASP A 202 -12.11 -61.30 -29.86
C ASP A 202 -11.32 -60.84 -31.08
N GLU A 203 -10.00 -60.69 -30.94
CA GLU A 203 -8.99 -61.40 -31.74
C GLU A 203 -7.59 -61.23 -31.17
N ALA A 204 -6.83 -62.27 -31.22
CA ALA A 204 -5.64 -62.53 -30.48
C ALA A 204 -4.37 -61.80 -30.91
N SER A 205 -3.52 -61.53 -29.86
CA SER A 205 -2.06 -61.49 -29.87
C SER A 205 -1.32 -60.23 -30.33
N PRO A 206 -0.15 -59.85 -29.78
CA PRO A 206 0.51 -60.29 -28.54
C PRO A 206 0.78 -59.14 -27.54
N SER A 207 1.04 -59.54 -26.33
CA SER A 207 1.46 -58.73 -25.17
C SER A 207 2.53 -57.68 -25.48
N PRO A 208 2.41 -56.47 -24.93
CA PRO A 208 3.53 -55.74 -24.39
C PRO A 208 3.38 -55.49 -22.88
N SER A 209 4.45 -55.69 -22.25
CA SER A 209 4.74 -55.58 -20.82
C SER A 209 4.33 -54.24 -20.19
N ALA A 210 3.76 -54.38 -18.99
CA ALA A 210 3.90 -53.49 -17.85
C ALA A 210 4.03 -51.96 -18.08
N THR A 211 2.91 -51.24 -17.99
CA THR A 211 2.89 -49.83 -17.66
C THR A 211 1.75 -49.53 -16.66
N GLY A 212 1.50 -50.40 -15.72
CA GLY A 212 0.46 -50.25 -14.69
C GLY A 212 0.96 -49.70 -13.34
N GLY A 213 2.27 -49.45 -13.18
CA GLY A 213 2.82 -49.04 -11.89
C GLY A 213 2.96 -47.52 -11.67
N ALA A 214 2.87 -46.70 -12.73
CA ALA A 214 3.17 -45.27 -12.60
C ALA A 214 1.94 -44.43 -12.21
N SER A 215 0.73 -44.89 -12.54
CA SER A 215 -0.51 -44.13 -12.22
C SER A 215 -0.96 -44.37 -10.77
N GLU A 216 -0.86 -45.57 -10.24
CA GLU A 216 -1.25 -45.89 -8.84
C GLU A 216 -0.34 -45.22 -7.82
N ASP A 217 0.95 -45.05 -8.13
CA ASP A 217 1.90 -44.32 -7.29
C ASP A 217 1.67 -42.81 -7.31
N ALA A 218 1.21 -42.23 -8.41
CA ALA A 218 0.90 -40.82 -8.52
C ALA A 218 -0.38 -40.45 -7.74
N ASP A 219 -1.42 -41.27 -7.86
CA ASP A 219 -2.69 -41.08 -7.16
C ASP A 219 -2.57 -41.22 -5.66
N SER A 220 -1.74 -42.20 -5.21
CA SER A 220 -1.49 -42.38 -3.78
C SER A 220 -0.69 -41.21 -3.16
N LYS A 221 0.26 -40.65 -3.89
CA LYS A 221 0.98 -39.42 -3.48
C LYS A 221 0.06 -38.21 -3.40
N LEU A 222 -0.79 -37.98 -4.41
CA LEU A 222 -1.74 -36.91 -4.44
C LEU A 222 -2.72 -36.96 -3.27
N GLN A 223 -3.22 -38.16 -2.91
CA GLN A 223 -4.07 -38.36 -1.75
C GLN A 223 -3.33 -38.11 -0.43
N ALA A 224 -2.06 -38.52 -0.33
CA ALA A 224 -1.23 -38.26 0.85
C ALA A 224 -0.90 -36.77 1.03
N GLU A 225 -0.71 -36.01 -0.06
CA GLU A 225 -0.54 -34.56 -0.05
C GLU A 225 -1.84 -33.86 0.36
N TYR A 226 -2.96 -34.27 -0.20
CA TYR A 226 -4.28 -33.74 0.15
C TYR A 226 -4.62 -33.93 1.63
N ALA A 227 -4.32 -35.12 2.18
CA ALA A 227 -4.57 -35.41 3.58
C ALA A 227 -3.75 -34.54 4.54
N LYS A 228 -2.53 -34.15 4.13
CA LYS A 228 -1.63 -33.29 4.90
C LYS A 228 -1.87 -31.79 4.70
N LEU A 229 -2.62 -31.41 3.67
CA LEU A 229 -2.84 -30.03 3.29
C LEU A 229 -3.70 -29.31 4.33
N ASP A 230 -3.15 -28.26 4.94
CA ASP A 230 -3.83 -27.40 5.91
C ASP A 230 -3.94 -25.99 5.35
N CYS A 231 -5.03 -25.72 4.63
CA CYS A 231 -5.28 -24.43 3.98
C CYS A 231 -5.57 -23.27 4.97
N THR A 232 -5.66 -23.52 6.27
CA THR A 232 -5.79 -22.45 7.26
C THR A 232 -4.46 -21.70 7.44
N LYS A 233 -3.34 -22.35 7.12
CA LYS A 233 -1.99 -21.78 7.24
C LYS A 233 -1.56 -21.10 5.94
N GLU A 234 -1.20 -19.84 6.05
CA GLU A 234 -0.78 -19.01 4.90
C GLU A 234 0.44 -19.59 4.18
N SER A 235 1.44 -20.06 4.93
CA SER A 235 2.65 -20.67 4.35
C SER A 235 2.37 -21.96 3.55
N VAL A 236 1.32 -22.71 3.92
CA VAL A 236 0.92 -23.92 3.20
C VAL A 236 0.16 -23.57 1.92
N ARG A 237 -0.68 -22.53 1.97
CA ARG A 237 -1.39 -22.04 0.78
C ARG A 237 -0.44 -21.56 -0.30
N ALA A 238 0.61 -20.84 0.08
CA ALA A 238 1.62 -20.32 -0.85
C ALA A 238 2.39 -21.41 -1.61
N THR A 239 2.47 -22.61 -1.05
CA THR A 239 3.20 -23.75 -1.66
C THR A 239 2.30 -24.85 -2.19
N ALA A 240 0.98 -24.76 -1.95
CA ALA A 240 0.01 -25.74 -2.43
C ALA A 240 -0.07 -25.72 -3.95
N GLY A 241 0.23 -26.86 -4.58
CA GLY A 241 0.20 -27.00 -6.05
C GLY A 241 1.35 -26.31 -6.78
N ASP A 242 2.37 -25.83 -6.07
CA ASP A 242 3.54 -25.20 -6.68
C ASP A 242 4.31 -26.23 -7.56
N GLY A 243 4.72 -25.77 -8.75
CA GLY A 243 5.42 -26.60 -9.71
C GLY A 243 4.56 -27.63 -10.48
N ALA A 244 3.24 -27.73 -10.23
CA ALA A 244 2.36 -28.64 -10.95
C ALA A 244 2.23 -28.22 -12.42
N LYS A 245 2.46 -29.20 -13.33
CA LYS A 245 2.28 -28.94 -14.77
C LYS A 245 0.79 -28.90 -15.12
N ALA A 246 0.47 -28.28 -16.25
CA ALA A 246 -0.89 -28.25 -16.77
C ALA A 246 -1.49 -29.66 -16.94
N THR A 247 -0.67 -30.64 -17.31
CA THR A 247 -1.05 -32.03 -17.56
C THR A 247 -1.27 -32.88 -16.31
N ASP A 248 -0.85 -32.41 -15.14
CA ASP A 248 -0.81 -33.22 -13.92
C ASP A 248 -2.01 -32.84 -13.02
N SER A 249 -2.56 -33.83 -12.32
CA SER A 249 -3.47 -33.58 -11.20
C SER A 249 -2.71 -32.97 -10.02
N THR A 250 -3.34 -32.07 -9.28
CA THR A 250 -2.69 -31.34 -8.21
C THR A 250 -3.62 -31.08 -7.03
N VAL A 251 -3.06 -30.72 -5.89
CA VAL A 251 -3.81 -30.20 -4.75
C VAL A 251 -3.75 -28.69 -4.75
N ALA A 252 -4.80 -28.04 -4.25
CA ALA A 252 -4.85 -26.59 -4.16
C ALA A 252 -5.66 -26.15 -2.94
N CYS A 253 -5.46 -24.90 -2.53
CA CYS A 253 -6.26 -24.21 -1.55
C CYS A 253 -7.10 -23.11 -2.20
N GLY A 254 -8.28 -22.80 -1.65
CA GLY A 254 -9.11 -21.68 -2.08
C GLY A 254 -10.15 -21.34 -1.03
N GLN A 255 -10.90 -20.28 -1.26
CA GLN A 255 -12.03 -19.90 -0.41
C GLN A 255 -13.33 -20.22 -1.11
N ASN A 256 -14.29 -20.75 -0.35
CA ASN A 256 -15.66 -20.91 -0.86
C ASN A 256 -16.40 -19.56 -0.87
N SER A 257 -17.63 -19.55 -1.40
CA SER A 257 -18.50 -18.37 -1.42
C SER A 257 -18.84 -17.76 -0.07
N GLU A 258 -18.57 -18.49 1.03
CA GLU A 258 -18.76 -18.06 2.42
C GLU A 258 -17.46 -17.51 3.05
N GLY A 259 -16.36 -17.47 2.30
CA GLY A 259 -15.04 -17.04 2.78
C GLY A 259 -14.31 -18.07 3.64
N GLN A 260 -14.76 -19.32 3.65
CA GLN A 260 -14.11 -20.39 4.40
C GLN A 260 -13.04 -21.06 3.52
N TRP A 261 -11.88 -21.38 4.12
CA TRP A 261 -10.83 -22.07 3.41
C TRP A 261 -11.21 -23.52 3.13
N GLN A 262 -11.00 -23.92 1.88
CA GLN A 262 -11.19 -25.29 1.38
C GLN A 262 -9.91 -25.82 0.76
N LYS A 263 -9.73 -27.13 0.81
CA LYS A 263 -8.71 -27.87 0.07
C LYS A 263 -9.36 -28.61 -1.09
N TYR A 264 -8.64 -28.67 -2.19
CA TYR A 264 -9.12 -29.25 -3.45
C TYR A 264 -8.16 -30.32 -3.96
N ILE A 265 -8.71 -31.35 -4.59
CA ILE A 265 -8.00 -32.19 -5.56
C ILE A 265 -8.53 -31.76 -6.94
N LEU A 266 -7.61 -31.35 -7.78
CA LEU A 266 -7.90 -30.86 -9.12
C LEU A 266 -7.30 -31.77 -10.18
N GLY A 267 -8.06 -32.00 -11.24
CA GLY A 267 -7.57 -32.73 -12.41
C GLY A 267 -6.62 -31.90 -13.28
N PRO A 268 -6.14 -32.46 -14.38
CA PRO A 268 -5.36 -31.75 -15.38
C PRO A 268 -6.07 -30.49 -15.87
N ALA A 269 -5.32 -29.47 -16.27
CA ALA A 269 -5.87 -28.25 -16.83
C ALA A 269 -6.62 -28.56 -18.14
N ALA A 270 -7.90 -28.24 -18.18
CA ALA A 270 -8.71 -28.46 -19.38
C ALA A 270 -8.66 -27.25 -20.32
N VAL A 271 -8.49 -26.04 -19.77
CA VAL A 271 -8.39 -24.78 -20.51
C VAL A 271 -7.29 -23.95 -19.87
N ASP A 272 -6.45 -23.35 -20.68
CA ASP A 272 -5.40 -22.42 -20.25
C ASP A 272 -5.95 -20.99 -20.19
N GLY A 273 -5.32 -20.14 -19.38
CA GLY A 273 -5.70 -18.72 -19.31
C GLY A 273 -5.55 -17.98 -20.64
N THR A 274 -4.63 -18.41 -21.49
CA THR A 274 -4.45 -17.87 -22.85
C THR A 274 -5.60 -18.21 -23.81
N ASP A 275 -6.47 -19.14 -23.45
CA ASP A 275 -7.68 -19.47 -24.19
C ASP A 275 -8.85 -18.49 -23.92
N VAL A 276 -8.74 -17.59 -22.94
CA VAL A 276 -9.67 -16.48 -22.64
C VAL A 276 -9.27 -15.27 -23.49
N ASP A 277 -10.22 -14.69 -24.22
CA ASP A 277 -10.02 -13.51 -25.07
C ASP A 277 -10.30 -12.21 -24.28
N GLU A 278 -11.43 -12.17 -23.57
CA GLU A 278 -11.86 -11.00 -22.80
C GLU A 278 -12.70 -11.43 -21.60
N ALA A 279 -12.59 -10.69 -20.50
CA ALA A 279 -13.49 -10.85 -19.36
C ALA A 279 -13.80 -9.49 -18.73
N ASP A 280 -15.09 -9.27 -18.40
CA ASP A 280 -15.60 -8.03 -17.85
C ASP A 280 -16.46 -8.25 -16.60
N ALA A 281 -16.36 -7.30 -15.65
CA ALA A 281 -17.27 -7.23 -14.52
C ALA A 281 -18.53 -6.44 -14.90
N VAL A 282 -19.68 -7.07 -14.84
CA VAL A 282 -20.96 -6.48 -15.23
C VAL A 282 -21.95 -6.51 -14.08
N LEU A 283 -22.65 -5.41 -13.84
CA LEU A 283 -23.75 -5.38 -12.87
C LEU A 283 -25.04 -5.89 -13.53
N ASN A 284 -25.42 -7.13 -13.23
CA ASN A 284 -26.63 -7.75 -13.76
C ASN A 284 -27.84 -7.42 -12.88
N THR A 285 -28.51 -6.31 -13.19
CA THR A 285 -29.73 -5.87 -12.50
C THR A 285 -30.99 -6.59 -12.99
N GLN A 286 -30.95 -7.22 -14.17
CA GLN A 286 -32.12 -7.87 -14.78
C GLN A 286 -32.41 -9.24 -14.15
N SER A 287 -31.36 -10.00 -13.82
CA SER A 287 -31.52 -11.32 -13.18
C SER A 287 -31.53 -11.23 -11.65
N GLY A 288 -31.21 -10.07 -11.08
CA GLY A 288 -31.00 -9.91 -9.65
C GLY A 288 -29.72 -10.57 -9.12
N ALA A 289 -28.82 -11.01 -10.00
CA ALA A 289 -27.58 -11.71 -9.63
C ALA A 289 -26.50 -10.77 -9.05
N GLY A 290 -26.72 -9.44 -9.10
CA GLY A 290 -25.73 -8.49 -8.63
C GLY A 290 -24.55 -8.34 -9.59
N TRP A 291 -23.34 -8.25 -9.06
CA TRP A 291 -22.12 -8.23 -9.88
C TRP A 291 -21.82 -9.64 -10.40
N THR A 292 -21.58 -9.74 -11.71
CA THR A 292 -21.20 -10.98 -12.41
C THR A 292 -19.95 -10.73 -13.24
N VAL A 293 -19.21 -11.79 -13.55
CA VAL A 293 -18.07 -11.74 -14.46
C VAL A 293 -18.42 -12.49 -15.73
N THR A 294 -18.42 -11.79 -16.85
CA THR A 294 -18.62 -12.36 -18.18
C THR A 294 -17.26 -12.64 -18.82
N MET A 295 -17.13 -13.77 -19.50
CA MET A 295 -15.92 -14.19 -20.21
C MET A 295 -16.24 -14.53 -21.66
N GLN A 296 -15.31 -14.19 -22.55
CA GLN A 296 -15.28 -14.65 -23.92
C GLN A 296 -14.03 -15.49 -24.14
N PHE A 297 -14.19 -16.63 -24.81
CA PHE A 297 -13.10 -17.53 -25.12
C PHE A 297 -12.66 -17.38 -26.57
N THR A 298 -11.39 -17.60 -26.86
CA THR A 298 -10.87 -17.77 -28.21
C THR A 298 -11.58 -18.91 -28.93
N GLY A 299 -11.43 -19.01 -30.23
CA GLY A 299 -12.12 -20.10 -31.00
C GLY A 299 -11.65 -21.50 -30.60
N GLU A 300 -10.42 -21.67 -30.13
CA GLU A 300 -9.88 -22.92 -29.59
C GLU A 300 -10.33 -23.12 -28.15
N GLY A 301 -10.25 -22.09 -27.33
CA GLY A 301 -10.73 -22.08 -25.95
C GLY A 301 -12.20 -22.44 -25.84
N SER A 302 -13.03 -21.89 -26.73
CA SER A 302 -14.49 -22.22 -26.80
C SER A 302 -14.76 -23.70 -26.97
N LYS A 303 -13.99 -24.40 -27.81
CA LYS A 303 -14.13 -25.84 -28.00
C LYS A 303 -13.74 -26.64 -26.76
N LYS A 304 -12.55 -26.33 -26.21
CA LYS A 304 -12.06 -26.97 -24.99
C LYS A 304 -13.04 -26.75 -23.83
N PHE A 305 -13.54 -25.51 -23.70
CA PHE A 305 -14.47 -25.14 -22.63
C PHE A 305 -15.85 -25.82 -22.81
N ALA A 306 -16.36 -25.93 -24.05
CA ALA A 306 -17.60 -26.67 -24.34
C ALA A 306 -17.47 -28.14 -23.99
N ASP A 307 -16.37 -28.78 -24.36
CA ASP A 307 -16.10 -30.20 -24.08
C ASP A 307 -16.02 -30.46 -22.58
N ILE A 308 -15.25 -29.68 -21.82
CA ILE A 308 -15.14 -29.88 -20.37
C ILE A 308 -16.45 -29.58 -19.65
N THR A 309 -17.17 -28.49 -20.00
CA THR A 309 -18.45 -28.17 -19.37
C THR A 309 -19.51 -29.18 -19.68
N GLY A 310 -19.51 -29.80 -20.89
CA GLY A 310 -20.38 -30.90 -21.25
C GLY A 310 -20.14 -32.18 -20.41
N GLN A 311 -18.89 -32.47 -20.08
CA GLN A 311 -18.55 -33.59 -19.21
C GLN A 311 -18.91 -33.31 -17.74
N LEU A 312 -18.58 -32.09 -17.24
CA LEU A 312 -18.85 -31.71 -15.86
C LEU A 312 -20.34 -31.62 -15.53
N ALA A 313 -21.16 -31.15 -16.46
CA ALA A 313 -22.60 -31.03 -16.27
C ALA A 313 -23.30 -32.36 -15.97
N GLN A 314 -22.69 -33.50 -16.31
CA GLN A 314 -23.21 -34.84 -16.06
C GLN A 314 -22.77 -35.46 -14.75
N LYS A 315 -21.83 -34.81 -14.04
CA LYS A 315 -21.25 -35.33 -12.80
C LYS A 315 -22.02 -34.82 -11.57
N PRO A 316 -21.99 -35.56 -10.46
CA PRO A 316 -22.52 -35.08 -9.17
C PRO A 316 -21.59 -34.03 -8.56
N SER A 317 -22.13 -33.19 -7.67
CA SER A 317 -21.33 -32.28 -6.85
C SER A 317 -20.37 -33.06 -5.95
N PRO A 318 -19.09 -32.62 -5.76
CA PRO A 318 -18.47 -31.40 -6.27
C PRO A 318 -17.84 -31.54 -7.68
N GLN A 319 -17.93 -32.72 -8.30
CA GLN A 319 -17.28 -33.01 -9.58
C GLN A 319 -17.92 -32.25 -10.79
N ASN A 320 -19.06 -31.62 -10.59
CA ASN A 320 -19.70 -30.73 -11.56
C ASN A 320 -19.18 -29.27 -11.48
N GLN A 321 -18.06 -29.05 -10.81
CA GLN A 321 -17.40 -27.76 -10.70
C GLN A 321 -16.11 -27.77 -11.49
N PHE A 322 -15.70 -26.61 -11.96
CA PHE A 322 -14.31 -26.38 -12.37
C PHE A 322 -13.71 -25.27 -11.49
N ALA A 323 -12.44 -25.45 -11.17
CA ALA A 323 -11.68 -24.47 -10.40
C ALA A 323 -10.91 -23.56 -11.36
N ILE A 324 -11.01 -22.27 -11.12
CA ILE A 324 -10.15 -21.25 -11.73
C ILE A 324 -8.96 -21.10 -10.81
N VAL A 325 -7.80 -21.55 -11.26
CA VAL A 325 -6.56 -21.64 -10.48
C VAL A 325 -5.56 -20.62 -10.98
N LEU A 326 -5.12 -19.74 -10.10
CA LEU A 326 -4.08 -18.77 -10.34
C LEU A 326 -2.91 -19.08 -9.41
N ASP A 327 -1.74 -19.40 -9.95
CA ASP A 327 -0.53 -19.72 -9.16
C ASP A 327 -0.73 -20.80 -8.07
N GLY A 328 -1.52 -21.82 -8.37
CA GLY A 328 -1.80 -22.88 -7.41
C GLY A 328 -2.94 -22.61 -6.42
N GLU A 329 -3.46 -21.38 -6.36
CA GLU A 329 -4.62 -21.02 -5.53
C GLU A 329 -5.92 -21.04 -6.33
N VAL A 330 -6.98 -21.65 -5.78
CA VAL A 330 -8.31 -21.60 -6.37
C VAL A 330 -8.96 -20.26 -6.05
N VAL A 331 -9.13 -19.43 -7.07
CA VAL A 331 -9.76 -18.11 -6.96
C VAL A 331 -11.29 -18.21 -7.02
N SER A 332 -11.83 -19.18 -7.78
CA SER A 332 -13.26 -19.42 -7.90
C SER A 332 -13.52 -20.85 -8.38
N ASP A 333 -14.61 -21.45 -7.94
CA ASP A 333 -15.02 -22.83 -8.26
C ASP A 333 -16.48 -22.95 -8.72
N PRO A 334 -16.87 -22.28 -9.82
CA PRO A 334 -18.24 -22.22 -10.29
C PRO A 334 -18.81 -23.59 -10.68
N TYR A 335 -20.14 -23.76 -10.45
CA TYR A 335 -20.88 -24.94 -10.85
C TYR A 335 -21.24 -24.91 -12.34
N VAL A 336 -21.09 -26.05 -12.99
CA VAL A 336 -21.50 -26.26 -14.37
C VAL A 336 -22.84 -26.98 -14.39
N ARG A 337 -23.89 -26.35 -14.95
CA ARG A 337 -25.23 -26.94 -15.05
C ARG A 337 -25.54 -27.52 -16.42
N GLN A 338 -24.86 -27.05 -17.45
CA GLN A 338 -25.04 -27.46 -18.83
C GLN A 338 -23.77 -27.18 -19.64
N ALA A 339 -23.65 -27.84 -20.79
CA ALA A 339 -22.55 -27.55 -21.73
C ALA A 339 -22.67 -26.11 -22.25
N LEU A 340 -21.56 -25.37 -22.21
CA LEU A 340 -21.45 -23.98 -22.66
C LEU A 340 -20.78 -23.93 -24.03
N THR A 341 -21.57 -24.03 -25.10
CA THR A 341 -21.07 -24.14 -26.47
C THR A 341 -20.95 -22.80 -27.21
N GLY A 342 -21.34 -21.69 -26.57
CA GLY A 342 -21.42 -20.36 -27.21
C GLY A 342 -20.16 -19.54 -27.18
N GLY A 343 -19.07 -20.04 -26.61
CA GLY A 343 -17.84 -19.27 -26.43
C GLY A 343 -17.89 -18.15 -25.36
N ASN A 344 -19.03 -18.00 -24.70
CA ASN A 344 -19.24 -17.06 -23.62
C ASN A 344 -19.59 -17.81 -22.34
N ALA A 345 -19.13 -17.31 -21.22
CA ALA A 345 -19.50 -17.79 -19.89
C ALA A 345 -19.79 -16.61 -18.96
N GLU A 346 -20.67 -16.84 -17.98
CA GLU A 346 -20.97 -15.89 -16.92
C GLU A 346 -20.76 -16.58 -15.57
N ILE A 347 -19.93 -15.98 -14.74
CA ILE A 347 -19.73 -16.39 -13.36
C ILE A 347 -20.58 -15.49 -12.49
N SER A 348 -21.53 -16.08 -11.78
CA SER A 348 -22.40 -15.39 -10.81
C SER A 348 -22.09 -15.89 -9.40
N GLY A 349 -22.18 -15.00 -8.41
CA GLY A 349 -21.91 -15.30 -7.01
C GLY A 349 -22.11 -14.07 -6.13
N ASN A 350 -21.66 -14.14 -4.89
CA ASN A 350 -21.73 -13.03 -3.97
C ASN A 350 -20.57 -12.02 -4.19
N PHE A 351 -20.44 -11.51 -5.42
CA PHE A 351 -19.41 -10.57 -5.76
C PHE A 351 -19.76 -9.14 -5.32
N THR A 352 -18.79 -8.45 -4.77
CA THR A 352 -18.76 -6.98 -4.69
C THR A 352 -18.30 -6.41 -6.03
N GLN A 353 -18.48 -5.14 -6.28
CA GLN A 353 -17.92 -4.48 -7.47
C GLN A 353 -16.41 -4.72 -7.60
N GLN A 354 -15.71 -4.58 -6.49
CA GLN A 354 -14.25 -4.72 -6.45
C GLN A 354 -13.83 -6.16 -6.74
N SER A 355 -14.42 -7.16 -6.07
CA SER A 355 -14.04 -8.57 -6.29
C SER A 355 -14.40 -9.08 -7.69
N ALA A 356 -15.51 -8.61 -8.29
CA ALA A 356 -15.84 -8.91 -9.68
C ALA A 356 -14.83 -8.31 -10.65
N GLN A 357 -14.42 -7.06 -10.43
CA GLN A 357 -13.43 -6.38 -11.26
C GLN A 357 -12.05 -7.03 -11.16
N GLU A 358 -11.62 -7.41 -9.96
CA GLU A 358 -10.37 -8.14 -9.73
C GLU A 358 -10.37 -9.48 -10.45
N LEU A 359 -11.47 -10.26 -10.34
CA LEU A 359 -11.61 -11.53 -11.04
C LEU A 359 -11.64 -11.34 -12.56
N ALA A 360 -12.38 -10.37 -13.07
CA ALA A 360 -12.43 -10.06 -14.49
C ALA A 360 -11.05 -9.68 -15.05
N ASN A 361 -10.31 -8.84 -14.33
CA ASN A 361 -8.94 -8.47 -14.70
C ASN A 361 -8.02 -9.70 -14.71
N MET A 362 -8.11 -10.58 -13.70
CA MET A 362 -7.33 -11.82 -13.66
C MET A 362 -7.65 -12.74 -14.83
N LEU A 363 -8.90 -12.82 -15.23
CA LEU A 363 -9.36 -13.67 -16.34
C LEU A 363 -9.01 -13.08 -17.71
N SER A 364 -9.19 -11.76 -17.91
CA SER A 364 -8.86 -11.07 -19.17
C SER A 364 -7.38 -11.15 -19.52
N TYR A 365 -6.53 -11.12 -18.49
CA TYR A 365 -5.09 -11.10 -18.71
C TYR A 365 -4.46 -12.49 -18.66
N GLY A 366 -5.23 -13.53 -18.38
CA GLY A 366 -4.86 -14.94 -18.42
C GLY A 366 -3.68 -15.28 -17.50
N ALA A 367 -2.66 -15.86 -18.05
CA ALA A 367 -1.29 -15.70 -17.56
C ALA A 367 -0.90 -14.27 -17.90
N LEU A 368 -0.50 -13.43 -16.93
CA LEU A 368 -0.06 -12.06 -17.21
C LEU A 368 0.68 -12.05 -18.55
N PRO A 369 0.24 -11.29 -19.57
CA PRO A 369 0.90 -11.24 -20.87
C PRO A 369 2.27 -10.56 -20.79
N LEU A 370 2.78 -10.42 -19.56
CA LEU A 370 4.02 -9.79 -19.17
C LEU A 370 4.87 -10.83 -18.46
N THR A 371 5.99 -11.18 -19.06
CA THR A 371 7.11 -11.79 -18.34
C THR A 371 7.87 -10.69 -17.63
N PHE A 372 8.26 -10.96 -16.39
CA PHE A 372 9.12 -10.05 -15.64
C PHE A 372 10.55 -10.55 -15.67
N ARG A 373 11.45 -9.69 -16.10
CA ARG A 373 12.88 -9.94 -16.03
C ARG A 373 13.46 -9.20 -14.84
N GLU A 374 14.24 -9.88 -14.06
CA GLU A 374 15.02 -9.29 -13.00
C GLU A 374 16.05 -8.29 -13.60
N ASP A 375 15.89 -7.02 -13.29
CA ASP A 375 16.76 -5.94 -13.76
C ASP A 375 17.87 -5.67 -12.74
N SER A 376 17.54 -5.62 -11.46
CA SER A 376 18.53 -5.49 -10.38
C SER A 376 18.07 -6.10 -9.07
N VAL A 377 19.02 -6.66 -8.32
CA VAL A 377 18.83 -7.11 -6.93
C VAL A 377 19.83 -6.40 -6.05
N THR A 378 19.35 -5.74 -5.03
CA THR A 378 20.18 -5.07 -4.03
C THR A 378 19.84 -5.59 -2.65
N THR A 379 20.80 -6.25 -2.00
CA THR A 379 20.66 -6.72 -0.62
C THR A 379 21.48 -5.85 0.31
N VAL A 380 20.84 -5.30 1.33
CA VAL A 380 21.47 -4.47 2.37
C VAL A 380 21.33 -5.17 3.71
N THR A 381 22.44 -5.33 4.42
CA THR A 381 22.40 -5.87 5.79
C THR A 381 21.93 -4.79 6.76
N ALA A 382 21.14 -5.16 7.78
CA ALA A 382 20.64 -4.19 8.77
C ALA A 382 21.77 -3.49 9.54
N ALA A 383 22.92 -4.14 9.72
CA ALA A 383 24.08 -3.52 10.35
C ALA A 383 24.60 -2.35 9.49
N LEU A 384 24.75 -2.57 8.18
CA LEU A 384 25.20 -1.53 7.24
C LEU A 384 24.18 -0.38 7.15
N GLY A 385 22.89 -0.69 7.09
CA GLY A 385 21.83 0.33 7.06
C GLY A 385 21.81 1.17 8.34
N GLY A 386 21.96 0.54 9.51
CA GLY A 386 22.05 1.24 10.80
C GLY A 386 23.26 2.17 10.88
N GLU A 387 24.43 1.71 10.45
CA GLU A 387 25.65 2.53 10.39
C GLU A 387 25.49 3.74 9.44
N GLN A 388 24.85 3.54 8.29
CA GLN A 388 24.58 4.63 7.35
C GLN A 388 23.58 5.65 7.91
N LEU A 389 22.55 5.21 8.63
CA LEU A 389 21.59 6.09 9.29
C LEU A 389 22.29 6.91 10.39
N GLU A 390 23.10 6.27 11.23
CA GLU A 390 23.87 6.95 12.28
C GLU A 390 24.83 7.97 11.69
N ALA A 391 25.59 7.60 10.67
CA ALA A 391 26.48 8.51 9.95
C ALA A 391 25.73 9.70 9.33
N GLY A 392 24.56 9.45 8.73
CA GLY A 392 23.67 10.48 8.18
C GLY A 392 23.17 11.45 9.26
N LEU A 393 22.73 10.93 10.41
CA LEU A 393 22.28 11.74 11.54
C LEU A 393 23.41 12.57 12.14
N ILE A 394 24.61 12.01 12.29
CA ILE A 394 25.80 12.72 12.74
C ILE A 394 26.17 13.85 11.76
N ALA A 395 26.20 13.56 10.46
CA ALA A 395 26.45 14.57 9.43
C ALA A 395 25.40 15.69 9.46
N GLY A 396 24.12 15.34 9.61
CA GLY A 396 23.03 16.29 9.78
C GLY A 396 23.19 17.15 11.03
N ALA A 397 23.53 16.54 12.16
CA ALA A 397 23.76 17.26 13.40
C ALA A 397 24.96 18.25 13.30
N ILE A 398 26.04 17.82 12.65
CA ILE A 398 27.18 18.71 12.36
C ILE A 398 26.75 19.86 11.45
N GLY A 399 26.01 19.60 10.39
CA GLY A 399 25.48 20.61 9.49
C GLY A 399 24.61 21.64 10.21
N VAL A 400 23.65 21.17 11.04
CA VAL A 400 22.82 22.05 11.88
C VAL A 400 23.68 22.86 12.84
N ALA A 401 24.66 22.24 13.52
CA ALA A 401 25.56 22.93 14.45
C ALA A 401 26.37 24.06 13.76
N LEU A 402 26.87 23.79 12.55
CA LEU A 402 27.60 24.80 11.76
C LEU A 402 26.70 25.96 11.35
N VAL A 403 25.46 25.67 10.89
CA VAL A 403 24.47 26.71 10.54
C VAL A 403 24.10 27.53 11.77
N VAL A 404 23.84 26.90 12.91
CA VAL A 404 23.50 27.58 14.17
C VAL A 404 24.69 28.45 14.65
N LEU A 405 25.90 27.93 14.58
CA LEU A 405 27.12 28.67 14.95
C LEU A 405 27.28 29.90 14.04
N TYR A 406 27.13 29.74 12.73
CA TYR A 406 27.16 30.86 11.78
C TYR A 406 26.10 31.91 12.12
N LEU A 407 24.87 31.51 12.38
CA LEU A 407 23.76 32.41 12.73
C LEU A 407 24.02 33.10 14.07
N LEU A 408 24.58 32.43 15.07
CA LEU A 408 24.93 33.02 16.37
C LEU A 408 26.01 34.10 16.24
N ILE A 409 27.06 33.84 15.48
CA ILE A 409 28.15 34.78 15.27
C ILE A 409 27.66 36.02 14.49
N TYR A 410 26.94 35.79 13.41
CA TYR A 410 26.57 36.84 12.47
C TYR A 410 25.31 37.62 12.88
N TYR A 411 24.26 36.91 13.35
CA TYR A 411 22.95 37.52 13.68
C TYR A 411 22.71 37.69 15.17
N ARG A 412 23.54 37.12 16.03
CA ARG A 412 23.46 37.25 17.49
C ARG A 412 22.06 36.97 18.03
N GLY A 413 21.36 37.95 18.63
CA GLY A 413 20.03 37.78 19.20
C GLY A 413 18.92 37.37 18.20
N LEU A 414 19.06 37.67 16.91
CA LEU A 414 18.14 37.21 15.87
C LEU A 414 18.27 35.70 15.62
N SER A 415 19.44 35.13 15.92
CA SER A 415 19.66 33.68 15.75
C SER A 415 18.69 32.82 16.56
N PHE A 416 18.21 33.32 17.73
CA PHE A 416 17.20 32.59 18.51
C PHE A 416 15.88 32.41 17.74
N ILE A 417 15.52 33.37 16.89
CA ILE A 417 14.33 33.25 16.03
C ILE A 417 14.57 32.20 14.95
N ALA A 418 15.75 32.22 14.33
CA ALA A 418 16.11 31.25 13.30
C ALA A 418 16.19 29.83 13.87
N VAL A 419 16.83 29.63 15.02
CA VAL A 419 16.91 28.32 15.69
C VAL A 419 15.51 27.81 16.06
N ALA A 420 14.67 28.69 16.66
CA ALA A 420 13.27 28.30 16.94
C ALA A 420 12.49 27.91 15.68
N SER A 421 12.71 28.62 14.57
CA SER A 421 12.07 28.30 13.28
C SER A 421 12.59 26.98 12.71
N LEU A 422 13.89 26.69 12.80
CA LEU A 422 14.48 25.40 12.40
C LEU A 422 13.91 24.24 13.24
N LEU A 423 13.75 24.42 14.55
CA LEU A 423 13.16 23.41 15.42
C LEU A 423 11.69 23.12 15.04
N VAL A 424 10.91 24.17 14.74
CA VAL A 424 9.53 24.02 14.28
C VAL A 424 9.47 23.30 12.93
N SER A 425 10.36 23.67 11.99
CA SER A 425 10.46 23.00 10.69
C SER A 425 10.84 21.53 10.85
N ALA A 426 11.83 21.22 11.67
CA ALA A 426 12.25 19.85 11.95
C ALA A 426 11.13 19.02 12.60
N ALA A 427 10.41 19.59 13.57
CA ALA A 427 9.29 18.93 14.23
C ALA A 427 8.15 18.63 13.24
N LEU A 428 7.78 19.60 12.40
CA LEU A 428 6.77 19.40 11.35
C LEU A 428 7.20 18.34 10.35
N THR A 429 8.44 18.39 9.88
CA THR A 429 8.99 17.39 8.95
C THR A 429 8.92 16.00 9.56
N TYR A 430 9.37 15.83 10.80
CA TYR A 430 9.34 14.54 11.49
C TYR A 430 7.92 13.98 11.63
N VAL A 431 6.98 14.80 12.11
CA VAL A 431 5.59 14.37 12.31
C VAL A 431 4.92 14.00 10.99
N ILE A 432 5.14 14.81 9.95
CA ILE A 432 4.56 14.54 8.62
C ILE A 432 5.17 13.26 8.02
N MET A 433 6.49 13.07 8.10
CA MET A 433 7.14 11.84 7.63
C MET A 433 6.62 10.59 8.35
N SER A 434 6.39 10.68 9.67
CA SER A 434 5.82 9.56 10.44
C SER A 434 4.38 9.23 10.01
N LEU A 435 3.57 10.23 9.64
CA LEU A 435 2.19 10.04 9.17
C LEU A 435 2.10 9.58 7.71
N LEU A 436 3.10 9.92 6.88
CA LEU A 436 3.10 9.52 5.46
C LEU A 436 3.38 8.02 5.27
N GLY A 437 4.09 7.38 6.21
CA GLY A 437 4.31 5.93 6.19
C GLY A 437 3.00 5.14 6.04
N PRO A 438 2.07 5.23 7.01
CA PRO A 438 0.82 4.47 6.97
C PRO A 438 -0.19 4.98 5.94
N THR A 439 -0.10 6.24 5.47
CA THR A 439 -1.11 6.79 4.54
C THR A 439 -0.83 6.54 3.07
N ILE A 440 0.43 6.63 2.65
CA ILE A 440 0.85 6.48 1.25
C ILE A 440 1.99 5.48 1.07
N GLY A 441 2.33 4.68 2.10
CA GLY A 441 3.43 3.72 2.04
C GLY A 441 4.83 4.37 1.95
N PHE A 442 4.99 5.66 2.29
CA PHE A 442 6.28 6.33 2.18
C PHE A 442 7.28 5.78 3.17
N ALA A 443 8.40 5.23 2.66
CA ALA A 443 9.53 4.75 3.45
C ALA A 443 10.73 5.70 3.32
N LEU A 444 11.30 6.08 4.46
CA LEU A 444 12.45 6.97 4.54
C LEU A 444 13.72 6.22 4.15
N ASN A 445 14.26 6.49 2.99
CA ASN A 445 15.53 5.95 2.49
C ASN A 445 16.69 6.91 2.74
N LEU A 446 17.94 6.45 2.58
CA LEU A 446 19.12 7.25 2.79
C LEU A 446 19.16 8.55 1.96
N PRO A 447 18.85 8.55 0.65
CA PRO A 447 18.71 9.78 -0.11
C PRO A 447 17.67 10.75 0.42
N ALA A 448 16.52 10.25 0.96
CA ALA A 448 15.53 11.12 1.58
C ALA A 448 16.07 11.81 2.85
N VAL A 449 16.87 11.11 3.65
CA VAL A 449 17.59 11.71 4.79
C VAL A 449 18.55 12.80 4.29
N CYS A 450 19.31 12.54 3.23
CA CYS A 450 20.16 13.55 2.60
C CYS A 450 19.36 14.77 2.12
N GLY A 451 18.17 14.55 1.53
CA GLY A 451 17.25 15.61 1.14
C GLY A 451 16.81 16.50 2.31
N ALA A 452 16.50 15.89 3.46
CA ALA A 452 16.16 16.61 4.68
C ALA A 452 17.36 17.46 5.20
N ILE A 453 18.58 16.94 5.13
CA ILE A 453 19.80 17.66 5.54
C ILE A 453 20.04 18.87 4.62
N VAL A 454 19.93 18.69 3.31
CA VAL A 454 20.07 19.80 2.35
C VAL A 454 19.00 20.87 2.57
N ALA A 455 17.77 20.47 2.88
CA ALA A 455 16.68 21.40 3.17
C ALA A 455 16.96 22.32 4.37
N ILE A 456 17.74 21.89 5.37
CA ILE A 456 18.16 22.74 6.49
C ILE A 456 18.90 23.97 5.98
N GLY A 457 19.78 23.81 4.98
CA GLY A 457 20.50 24.92 4.36
C GLY A 457 19.57 25.88 3.62
N ILE A 458 18.60 25.37 2.89
CA ILE A 458 17.60 26.16 2.14
C ILE A 458 16.72 26.95 3.12
N THR A 459 16.24 26.29 4.18
CA THR A 459 15.44 26.93 5.24
C THR A 459 16.21 28.06 5.93
N ALA A 460 17.52 27.85 6.21
CA ALA A 460 18.36 28.88 6.80
C ALA A 460 18.51 30.11 5.89
N ASP A 461 18.62 29.91 4.56
CA ASP A 461 18.71 30.99 3.59
C ASP A 461 17.46 31.90 3.61
N SER A 462 16.28 31.33 3.71
CA SER A 462 15.01 32.07 3.80
C SER A 462 14.98 33.01 5.01
N PHE A 463 15.51 32.58 6.15
CA PHE A 463 15.63 33.46 7.34
C PHE A 463 16.67 34.55 7.14
N ILE A 464 17.80 34.22 6.53
CA ILE A 464 18.89 35.14 6.24
C ILE A 464 18.37 36.27 5.34
N VAL A 465 17.69 35.95 4.26
CA VAL A 465 17.09 36.92 3.35
C VAL A 465 16.17 37.89 4.11
N TYR A 466 15.33 37.39 4.99
CA TYR A 466 14.42 38.24 5.75
C TYR A 466 15.16 39.13 6.75
N PHE A 467 16.13 38.59 7.47
CA PHE A 467 16.92 39.36 8.44
C PHE A 467 17.78 40.45 7.77
N GLU A 468 18.38 40.16 6.61
CA GLU A 468 19.14 41.18 5.88
C GLU A 468 18.23 42.29 5.36
N ARG A 469 17.04 41.99 4.90
CA ARG A 469 16.07 43.04 4.52
C ARG A 469 15.66 43.91 5.71
N VAL A 470 15.51 43.33 6.89
CA VAL A 470 15.26 44.12 8.12
C VAL A 470 16.46 44.98 8.48
N ARG A 471 17.68 44.44 8.37
CA ARG A 471 18.93 45.20 8.60
C ARG A 471 19.09 46.37 7.62
N ASP A 472 18.75 46.16 6.34
CA ASP A 472 18.82 47.23 5.34
C ASP A 472 17.88 48.39 5.67
N GLU A 473 16.66 48.09 6.11
CA GLU A 473 15.72 49.13 6.55
C GLU A 473 16.19 49.90 7.78
N ILE A 474 16.96 49.24 8.68
CA ILE A 474 17.57 49.89 9.84
C ILE A 474 18.78 50.72 9.40
N ARG A 475 19.59 50.28 8.45
CA ARG A 475 20.70 51.05 7.85
C ARG A 475 20.19 52.35 7.20
N GLU A 476 18.95 52.35 6.69
CA GLU A 476 18.29 53.54 6.19
C GLU A 476 17.83 54.52 7.32
N GLY A 477 18.11 54.25 8.59
CA GLY A 477 17.79 55.11 9.74
C GLY A 477 16.40 54.95 10.32
N ARG A 478 15.68 53.82 10.00
CA ARG A 478 14.36 53.53 10.56
C ARG A 478 14.46 52.78 11.89
N SER A 479 13.45 52.98 12.74
CA SER A 479 13.32 52.17 13.96
C SER A 479 12.83 50.75 13.64
N LEU A 480 13.15 49.80 14.53
CA LEU A 480 12.96 48.35 14.30
C LEU A 480 11.54 47.96 13.87
N ARG A 481 10.49 48.42 14.55
CA ARG A 481 9.11 48.04 14.23
C ARG A 481 8.70 48.36 12.78
N PRO A 482 8.87 49.60 12.28
CA PRO A 482 8.61 49.89 10.88
C PRO A 482 9.51 49.14 9.91
N SER A 483 10.76 48.83 10.31
CA SER A 483 11.72 48.09 9.49
C SER A 483 11.23 46.65 9.23
N VAL A 484 10.77 45.95 10.27
CA VAL A 484 10.21 44.61 10.14
C VAL A 484 8.99 44.55 9.21
N GLU A 485 8.08 45.54 9.34
CA GLU A 485 6.87 45.61 8.51
C GLU A 485 7.17 45.95 7.05
N ARG A 486 8.13 46.83 6.79
CA ARG A 486 8.51 47.27 5.44
C ARG A 486 9.42 46.28 4.71
N ALA A 487 10.29 45.60 5.43
CA ALA A 487 11.16 44.54 4.88
C ALA A 487 10.34 43.35 4.36
N TRP A 488 9.23 43.01 5.02
CA TRP A 488 8.43 41.85 4.72
C TRP A 488 7.93 41.75 3.27
N PRO A 489 7.29 42.79 2.65
CA PRO A 489 6.82 42.69 1.27
C PRO A 489 7.92 42.43 0.24
N ARG A 490 9.15 42.87 0.52
CA ARG A 490 10.32 42.61 -0.33
C ARG A 490 10.88 41.21 -0.07
N ALA A 491 11.11 40.86 1.21
CA ALA A 491 11.61 39.56 1.61
C ALA A 491 10.71 38.40 1.13
N ARG A 492 9.39 38.49 1.38
CA ARG A 492 8.45 37.45 0.98
C ARG A 492 8.47 37.16 -0.52
N ARG A 493 8.67 38.18 -1.36
CA ARG A 493 8.74 37.97 -2.80
C ARG A 493 10.01 37.20 -3.19
N THR A 494 11.12 37.55 -2.60
CA THR A 494 12.41 36.87 -2.86
C THR A 494 12.35 35.42 -2.36
N ILE A 495 11.87 35.18 -1.14
CA ILE A 495 11.72 33.86 -0.54
C ILE A 495 10.78 33.00 -1.41
N LEU A 496 9.58 33.47 -1.74
CA LEU A 496 8.63 32.70 -2.55
C LEU A 496 9.18 32.35 -3.94
N VAL A 497 9.95 33.25 -4.56
CA VAL A 497 10.54 32.95 -5.88
C VAL A 497 11.66 31.92 -5.75
N SER A 498 12.53 32.05 -4.73
CA SER A 498 13.61 31.08 -4.46
C SER A 498 13.04 29.68 -4.16
N ASP A 499 12.09 29.62 -3.20
CA ASP A 499 11.49 28.36 -2.78
C ASP A 499 10.66 27.72 -3.90
N PHE A 500 9.99 28.53 -4.72
CA PHE A 500 9.27 28.02 -5.88
C PHE A 500 10.22 27.38 -6.90
N VAL A 501 11.38 27.98 -7.17
CA VAL A 501 12.39 27.40 -8.06
C VAL A 501 12.94 26.09 -7.49
N SER A 502 13.24 26.05 -6.20
CA SER A 502 13.70 24.85 -5.51
C SER A 502 12.63 23.75 -5.49
N PHE A 503 11.37 24.11 -5.23
CA PHE A 503 10.23 23.19 -5.29
C PHE A 503 10.01 22.67 -6.72
N LEU A 504 10.11 23.53 -7.73
CA LEU A 504 9.97 23.11 -9.14
C LEU A 504 11.09 22.14 -9.53
N ALA A 505 12.32 22.40 -9.11
CA ALA A 505 13.44 21.48 -9.36
C ALA A 505 13.20 20.13 -8.68
N ALA A 506 12.74 20.12 -7.43
CA ALA A 506 12.37 18.90 -6.72
C ALA A 506 11.20 18.17 -7.39
N ALA A 507 10.17 18.90 -7.86
CA ALA A 507 9.02 18.32 -8.55
C ALA A 507 9.43 17.69 -9.90
N VAL A 508 10.26 18.37 -10.69
CA VAL A 508 10.80 17.81 -11.95
C VAL A 508 11.62 16.56 -11.66
N LEU A 509 12.50 16.62 -10.65
CA LEU A 509 13.30 15.48 -10.25
C LEU A 509 12.41 14.31 -9.78
N PHE A 510 11.35 14.56 -9.04
CA PHE A 510 10.39 13.55 -8.59
C PHE A 510 9.68 12.84 -9.75
N VAL A 511 9.31 13.57 -10.80
CA VAL A 511 8.62 13.02 -11.98
C VAL A 511 9.56 12.27 -12.91
N VAL A 512 10.79 12.79 -13.11
CA VAL A 512 11.74 12.22 -14.07
C VAL A 512 12.52 11.03 -13.50
N THR A 513 12.78 11.04 -12.17
CA THR A 513 13.59 9.98 -11.54
C THR A 513 12.72 8.90 -10.93
N VAL A 514 13.31 7.73 -10.79
CA VAL A 514 12.69 6.52 -10.31
C VAL A 514 13.52 6.00 -9.12
N GLY A 515 12.86 5.36 -8.16
CA GLY A 515 13.53 4.69 -7.05
C GLY A 515 14.10 5.63 -5.99
N LYS A 516 15.32 5.35 -5.55
CA LYS A 516 15.93 6.01 -4.38
C LYS A 516 16.06 7.54 -4.52
N VAL A 517 16.28 8.04 -5.76
CA VAL A 517 16.39 9.48 -6.03
C VAL A 517 15.04 10.19 -5.90
N GLN A 518 13.94 9.49 -6.18
CA GLN A 518 12.58 9.99 -6.00
C GLN A 518 12.29 10.33 -4.53
N GLY A 519 12.77 9.50 -3.59
CA GLY A 519 12.68 9.77 -2.16
C GLY A 519 13.40 11.06 -1.74
N PHE A 520 14.61 11.32 -2.29
CA PHE A 520 15.33 12.59 -2.11
C PHE A 520 14.49 13.77 -2.61
N ALA A 521 13.99 13.67 -3.85
CA ALA A 521 13.22 14.74 -4.47
C ALA A 521 11.92 15.05 -3.70
N PHE A 522 11.21 14.01 -3.28
CA PHE A 522 10.02 14.14 -2.45
C PHE A 522 10.29 14.87 -1.14
N THR A 523 11.32 14.43 -0.41
CA THR A 523 11.69 15.03 0.87
C THR A 523 12.12 16.49 0.70
N LEU A 524 12.93 16.78 -0.31
CA LEU A 524 13.36 18.14 -0.62
C LEU A 524 12.17 19.05 -0.99
N GLY A 525 11.26 18.57 -1.80
CA GLY A 525 10.04 19.31 -2.18
C GLY A 525 9.12 19.58 -1.00
N LEU A 526 8.87 18.56 -0.18
CA LEU A 526 8.05 18.66 1.02
C LEU A 526 8.63 19.65 2.03
N THR A 527 9.92 19.55 2.32
CA THR A 527 10.61 20.45 3.27
C THR A 527 10.65 21.88 2.77
N THR A 528 10.84 22.12 1.48
CA THR A 528 10.76 23.45 0.85
C THR A 528 9.36 24.06 1.00
N LEU A 529 8.30 23.26 0.83
CA LEU A 529 6.95 23.73 1.05
C LEU A 529 6.67 24.06 2.53
N LEU A 530 7.19 23.24 3.44
CA LEU A 530 7.11 23.49 4.88
C LEU A 530 7.87 24.73 5.30
N ASP A 531 9.01 25.04 4.66
CA ASP A 531 9.76 26.26 4.92
C ASP A 531 8.92 27.50 4.65
N VAL A 532 8.23 27.58 3.51
CA VAL A 532 7.32 28.68 3.23
C VAL A 532 6.26 28.81 4.34
N VAL A 533 5.66 27.70 4.78
CA VAL A 533 4.66 27.71 5.86
C VAL A 533 5.25 28.26 7.15
N VAL A 534 6.44 27.78 7.55
CA VAL A 534 7.12 28.20 8.78
C VAL A 534 7.52 29.68 8.72
N VAL A 535 8.06 30.14 7.60
CA VAL A 535 8.45 31.55 7.44
C VAL A 535 7.24 32.48 7.57
N PHE A 536 6.11 32.13 6.97
CA PHE A 536 4.91 32.95 6.98
C PHE A 536 4.13 32.89 8.29
N LEU A 537 3.98 31.72 8.88
CA LEU A 537 3.13 31.50 10.06
C LEU A 537 3.88 31.60 11.38
N PHE A 538 5.20 31.33 11.39
CA PHE A 538 6.01 31.33 12.60
C PHE A 538 7.07 32.43 12.61
N THR A 539 8.01 32.44 11.66
CA THR A 539 9.19 33.33 11.68
C THR A 539 8.80 34.79 11.64
N LYS A 540 7.99 35.19 10.66
CA LYS A 540 7.52 36.59 10.51
C LYS A 540 6.72 37.08 11.71
N PRO A 541 5.70 36.35 12.22
CA PRO A 541 4.97 36.77 13.41
C PRO A 541 5.83 36.84 14.66
N LEU A 542 6.74 35.88 14.85
CA LEU A 542 7.65 35.85 15.99
C LEU A 542 8.57 37.06 15.97
N LEU A 543 9.20 37.38 14.83
CA LEU A 543 10.03 38.59 14.69
C LEU A 543 9.22 39.87 14.95
N THR A 544 7.97 39.94 14.51
CA THR A 544 7.07 41.07 14.77
C THR A 544 6.79 41.25 16.26
N LEU A 545 6.63 40.17 17.03
CA LEU A 545 6.43 40.18 18.47
C LEU A 545 7.73 40.58 19.20
N MET A 546 8.88 40.00 18.80
CA MET A 546 10.17 40.30 19.39
C MET A 546 10.59 41.75 19.13
N ALA A 547 10.25 42.35 17.99
CA ALA A 547 10.45 43.76 17.70
C ALA A 547 9.72 44.72 18.69
N ARG A 548 8.75 44.21 19.46
CA ARG A 548 8.04 44.98 20.50
C ARG A 548 8.74 44.90 21.86
N ARG A 549 9.65 43.94 22.06
CA ARG A 549 10.38 43.81 23.33
C ARG A 549 11.46 44.88 23.45
N PRO A 550 11.67 45.46 24.66
CA PRO A 550 12.64 46.54 24.86
C PRO A 550 14.08 46.20 24.43
N PHE A 551 14.52 44.97 24.68
CA PHE A 551 15.82 44.46 24.29
C PHE A 551 16.13 44.62 22.79
N PHE A 552 15.19 44.26 21.93
CA PHE A 552 15.35 44.42 20.49
C PHE A 552 15.03 45.84 20.02
N ALA A 553 13.99 46.47 20.58
CA ALA A 553 13.53 47.77 20.19
C ALA A 553 14.54 48.90 20.48
N SER A 554 15.37 48.71 21.56
CA SER A 554 16.43 49.66 21.90
C SER A 554 17.70 49.51 21.05
N GLY A 555 17.79 48.46 20.20
CA GLY A 555 19.00 48.20 19.42
C GLY A 555 20.19 47.80 20.27
N HIS A 556 19.98 46.94 21.30
CA HIS A 556 21.06 46.47 22.17
C HIS A 556 22.16 45.77 21.36
N LYS A 557 23.45 45.94 21.74
CA LYS A 557 24.63 45.39 21.01
C LYS A 557 24.53 43.90 20.69
N TRP A 558 23.88 43.10 21.56
CA TRP A 558 23.70 41.67 21.41
C TRP A 558 22.40 41.29 20.66
N SER A 559 21.55 42.27 20.27
CA SER A 559 20.33 41.99 19.53
C SER A 559 20.57 41.60 18.06
N GLY A 560 21.75 41.90 17.51
CA GLY A 560 22.08 41.78 16.09
C GLY A 560 21.48 42.91 15.23
N LEU A 561 20.81 43.89 15.87
CA LEU A 561 20.11 45.02 15.25
C LEU A 561 20.58 46.37 15.81
N ASP A 562 21.82 46.45 16.30
CA ASP A 562 22.41 47.69 16.80
C ASP A 562 22.62 48.67 15.63
N PRO A 563 21.93 49.83 15.61
CA PRO A 563 22.07 50.81 14.54
C PRO A 563 23.50 51.32 14.34
N LYS A 564 24.29 51.39 15.43
CA LYS A 564 25.67 51.87 15.36
C LYS A 564 26.57 50.82 14.68
N ALA A 565 26.41 49.54 15.04
CA ALA A 565 27.17 48.45 14.44
C ALA A 565 26.78 48.24 12.97
N LEU A 566 25.53 48.52 12.59
CA LEU A 566 25.03 48.42 11.23
C LEU A 566 25.38 49.63 10.36
N GLY A 567 26.00 50.71 10.89
CA GLY A 567 26.30 51.92 10.14
C GLY A 567 25.03 52.67 9.73
N ALA A 568 24.01 52.69 10.59
CA ALA A 568 22.74 53.37 10.28
C ALA A 568 22.91 54.84 10.03
N LYS A 569 22.32 55.38 8.96
CA LYS A 569 22.25 56.80 8.68
C LYS A 569 21.47 57.50 9.78
N PRO A 570 21.88 58.73 10.18
CA PRO A 570 21.13 59.48 11.19
C PRO A 570 19.66 59.62 10.74
N PRO A 571 18.70 59.51 11.69
CA PRO A 571 17.30 59.57 11.34
C PRO A 571 16.99 60.84 10.58
N LEU A 572 16.36 60.74 9.43
CA LEU A 572 15.89 61.86 8.65
C LEU A 572 15.00 62.74 9.55
N ARG A 573 15.55 63.82 10.10
CA ARG A 573 14.76 64.83 10.80
C ARG A 573 13.72 65.32 9.82
N ARG A 574 12.45 65.01 10.09
CA ARG A 574 11.32 65.71 9.44
C ARG A 574 11.51 67.18 9.77
N THR A 575 12.08 67.95 8.85
CA THR A 575 12.00 69.43 8.91
C THR A 575 10.51 69.74 9.01
N ARG A 576 10.09 70.22 10.19
CA ARG A 576 8.81 70.88 10.33
C ARG A 576 8.83 71.97 9.25
N ARG A 577 7.97 71.88 8.25
CA ARG A 577 7.67 73.03 7.40
C ARG A 577 7.37 74.17 8.33
N PRO A 578 8.10 75.30 8.25
CA PRO A 578 7.71 76.50 8.98
C PRO A 578 6.30 76.80 8.56
N SER A 579 5.38 76.96 9.54
CA SER A 579 4.03 77.52 9.31
C SER A 579 4.24 78.86 8.68
N ALA A 580 3.68 79.06 7.50
CA ALA A 580 3.65 80.37 6.85
C ALA A 580 3.08 81.44 7.84
N PRO A 581 3.69 82.62 7.93
CA PRO A 581 3.18 83.69 8.79
C PRO A 581 1.75 84.02 8.38
N ALA A 582 0.86 84.13 9.36
CA ALA A 582 -0.49 84.62 9.16
C ALA A 582 -0.45 86.02 8.53
N LEU A 583 -0.94 86.12 7.33
CA LEU A 583 -1.23 87.46 6.72
C LEU A 583 -2.26 88.17 7.60
N THR A 584 -1.82 89.14 8.40
CA THR A 584 -2.66 90.16 9.00
C THR A 584 -3.33 90.89 7.89
N LYS A 585 -4.65 90.78 7.77
CA LYS A 585 -5.52 91.70 7.01
C LYS A 585 -5.52 93.04 7.76
N GLU A 586 -4.81 94.00 7.23
CA GLU A 586 -5.13 95.38 7.55
C GLU A 586 -6.38 95.79 6.80
N ALA A 587 -7.27 96.59 7.51
CA ALA A 587 -8.55 97.07 7.13
C ALA A 587 -8.48 98.12 6.02
#